data_12618fe197d446ab01d59e5984c11348
#
_entry.id   12618fe197d446ab01d59e5984c11348
#
_cell.length_a   1.000
_cell.length_b   1.000
_cell.length_c   1.000
_cell.angle_alpha   90.00
_cell.angle_beta   90.00
_cell.angle_gamma   90.00
#
_symmetry.space_group_name_H-M   'P 1'
#
loop_
_entity.id
_entity.type
_entity.pdbx_description
1 polymer ?
#
loop_
_entity_poly.entity_id
_entity_poly.type
_entity_poly.pdbx_seq_one_letter_code
_entity_poly.pdbx_strand_id
1 'polypeptide(L)'
;MLEFKRAFNAQTKFHSTVHEEFWAILAQHLLSQLDLPLDRARVYIGPGQSLQGLYFHPESPEQAFGTQLGNTIKPKFKDRDFMIALKTDFNLTLNHHRAPLKTSGSIPELFLPLVTIECKQYIDKTMMDNALSAATKLKAFSPFTLDIVTIELNKLSDVNIAGSGLDGFYILRKQKLSEARFRNGDGPKDTVDVARRNPLDNEVILKVYEAMKNHIESNRWHCDEEAFFEQGFVTNGL
;
A
#
# COMPACT_ATOMS: atom_id res chain seq x y z
N MET A 1 -24.41 4.91 28.73
CA MET A 1 -24.82 4.33 27.42
C MET A 1 -24.26 5.10 26.21
N LEU A 2 -23.93 6.37 26.29
CA LEU A 2 -23.31 7.17 25.21
C LEU A 2 -21.78 6.94 25.08
N GLU A 3 -21.10 6.58 26.14
CA GLU A 3 -19.67 6.25 26.10
C GLU A 3 -19.37 4.93 25.38
N PHE A 4 -20.25 3.93 25.50
CA PHE A 4 -20.12 2.66 24.79
C PHE A 4 -20.24 2.81 23.26
N LYS A 5 -21.05 3.74 22.76
CA LYS A 5 -21.16 4.01 21.30
C LYS A 5 -19.93 4.67 20.72
N ARG A 6 -19.19 5.48 21.49
CA ARG A 6 -17.91 6.05 21.06
C ARG A 6 -16.79 4.98 21.04
N ALA A 7 -16.82 4.03 21.95
CA ALA A 7 -15.90 2.89 21.94
C ALA A 7 -16.13 1.97 20.72
N PHE A 8 -17.35 1.84 20.21
CA PHE A 8 -17.65 1.01 19.03
C PHE A 8 -17.07 1.56 17.73
N ASN A 9 -16.99 2.87 17.57
CA ASN A 9 -16.30 3.49 16.41
C ASN A 9 -14.76 3.36 16.53
N ALA A 10 -14.23 3.20 17.73
CA ALA A 10 -12.83 2.87 17.96
C ALA A 10 -12.53 1.37 17.65
N GLN A 11 -13.53 0.47 17.74
CA GLN A 11 -13.33 -0.95 17.44
C GLN A 11 -13.01 -1.22 15.97
N THR A 12 -13.60 -0.50 15.02
CA THR A 12 -13.27 -0.65 13.59
C THR A 12 -11.81 -0.29 13.33
N LYS A 13 -11.31 0.74 14.00
CA LYS A 13 -9.91 1.14 13.92
C LYS A 13 -8.99 0.14 14.64
N PHE A 14 -9.45 -0.43 15.75
CA PHE A 14 -8.72 -1.45 16.50
C PHE A 14 -8.54 -2.75 15.70
N HIS A 15 -9.56 -3.20 14.95
CA HIS A 15 -9.45 -4.38 14.09
C HIS A 15 -8.46 -4.17 12.93
N SER A 16 -8.44 -2.99 12.29
CA SER A 16 -7.43 -2.71 11.26
C SER A 16 -6.02 -2.66 11.85
N THR A 17 -5.85 -2.09 13.04
CA THR A 17 -4.55 -2.02 13.72
C THR A 17 -3.97 -3.41 14.04
N VAL A 18 -4.82 -4.36 14.46
CA VAL A 18 -4.36 -5.74 14.69
C VAL A 18 -3.88 -6.40 13.39
N HIS A 19 -4.57 -6.17 12.27
CA HIS A 19 -4.12 -6.64 10.96
C HIS A 19 -2.79 -6.00 10.54
N GLU A 20 -2.67 -4.70 10.73
CA GLU A 20 -1.45 -3.95 10.43
C GLU A 20 -0.26 -4.47 11.24
N GLU A 21 -0.43 -4.69 12.55
CA GLU A 21 0.57 -5.28 13.43
C GLU A 21 0.94 -6.71 13.03
N PHE A 22 -0.04 -7.51 12.65
CA PHE A 22 0.18 -8.87 12.19
C PHE A 22 1.11 -8.91 10.97
N TRP A 23 0.83 -8.06 9.95
CA TRP A 23 1.70 -7.96 8.78
C TRP A 23 3.06 -7.38 9.12
N ALA A 24 3.15 -6.45 10.07
CA ALA A 24 4.42 -5.90 10.51
C ALA A 24 5.32 -6.97 11.15
N ILE A 25 4.76 -7.85 11.98
CA ILE A 25 5.49 -8.96 12.60
C ILE A 25 5.99 -9.93 11.52
N LEU A 26 5.12 -10.32 10.57
CA LEU A 26 5.50 -11.22 9.48
C LEU A 26 6.56 -10.59 8.57
N ALA A 27 6.45 -9.30 8.27
CA ALA A 27 7.43 -8.58 7.47
C ALA A 27 8.80 -8.48 8.17
N GLN A 28 8.82 -8.22 9.47
CA GLN A 28 10.08 -8.24 10.26
C GLN A 28 10.73 -9.62 10.21
N HIS A 29 9.94 -10.67 10.38
CA HIS A 29 10.42 -12.04 10.28
C HIS A 29 10.98 -12.32 8.88
N LEU A 30 10.23 -11.97 7.83
CA LEU A 30 10.66 -12.12 6.44
C LEU A 30 12.01 -11.43 6.19
N LEU A 31 12.10 -10.14 6.51
CA LEU A 31 13.31 -9.35 6.27
C LEU A 31 14.51 -9.82 7.11
N SER A 32 14.26 -10.46 8.26
CA SER A 32 15.34 -11.04 9.07
C SER A 32 15.97 -12.28 8.42
N GLN A 33 15.23 -12.96 7.56
CA GLN A 33 15.68 -14.19 6.87
C GLN A 33 16.29 -13.91 5.50
N LEU A 34 16.05 -12.73 4.94
CA LEU A 34 16.57 -12.37 3.63
C LEU A 34 17.99 -11.80 3.75
N ASP A 35 18.90 -12.33 2.94
CA ASP A 35 20.25 -11.77 2.76
C ASP A 35 20.20 -10.70 1.66
N LEU A 36 19.68 -9.54 2.03
CA LEU A 36 19.52 -8.43 1.11
C LEU A 36 20.62 -7.39 1.35
N PRO A 37 21.21 -6.82 0.29
CA PRO A 37 22.15 -5.72 0.39
C PRO A 37 21.46 -4.38 0.77
N LEU A 38 20.37 -4.46 1.54
CA LEU A 38 19.60 -3.31 1.99
C LEU A 38 20.26 -2.68 3.21
N ASP A 39 20.41 -1.36 3.17
CA ASP A 39 20.69 -0.59 4.39
C ASP A 39 19.47 -0.68 5.31
N ARG A 40 19.57 -1.56 6.30
CA ARG A 40 18.48 -1.83 7.27
C ARG A 40 18.04 -0.57 8.02
N ALA A 41 18.90 0.44 8.13
CA ALA A 41 18.57 1.72 8.74
C ALA A 41 17.56 2.52 7.90
N ARG A 42 17.45 2.22 6.62
CA ARG A 42 16.49 2.86 5.71
C ARG A 42 15.22 2.07 5.49
N VAL A 43 15.15 0.84 5.96
CA VAL A 43 13.94 0.02 5.81
C VAL A 43 12.90 0.46 6.82
N TYR A 44 11.72 0.81 6.32
CA TYR A 44 10.55 1.15 7.10
C TYR A 44 9.51 0.02 7.02
N ILE A 45 8.91 -0.33 8.15
CA ILE A 45 7.82 -1.31 8.24
C ILE A 45 6.72 -0.68 9.11
N GLY A 46 5.53 -0.57 8.57
CA GLY A 46 4.38 -0.04 9.30
C GLY A 46 3.41 0.75 8.41
N PRO A 47 2.42 1.43 9.01
CA PRO A 47 1.53 2.34 8.28
C PRO A 47 2.30 3.56 7.79
N GLY A 48 1.95 4.08 6.62
CA GLY A 48 2.68 5.23 6.07
C GLY A 48 2.00 5.86 4.88
N GLN A 49 2.68 6.82 4.27
CA GLN A 49 2.16 7.56 3.13
C GLN A 49 2.96 7.22 1.87
N SER A 50 2.29 6.68 0.87
CA SER A 50 2.88 6.47 -0.45
C SER A 50 2.68 7.68 -1.34
N LEU A 51 3.73 8.11 -2.05
CA LEU A 51 3.62 9.16 -3.04
C LEU A 51 2.80 8.67 -4.24
N GLN A 52 1.80 9.44 -4.63
CA GLN A 52 0.93 9.17 -5.79
C GLN A 52 1.18 10.08 -6.98
N GLY A 53 1.97 11.12 -6.79
CA GLY A 53 2.29 12.05 -7.85
C GLY A 53 2.77 13.40 -7.36
N LEU A 54 3.27 14.17 -8.30
CA LEU A 54 3.64 15.57 -8.13
C LEU A 54 2.70 16.39 -9.01
N TYR A 55 2.19 17.49 -8.52
CA TYR A 55 1.33 18.36 -9.31
C TYR A 55 1.68 19.83 -9.12
N PHE A 56 1.43 20.58 -10.17
CA PHE A 56 1.55 22.04 -10.16
C PHE A 56 0.33 22.64 -9.45
N HIS A 57 0.58 23.45 -8.44
CA HIS A 57 -0.45 24.17 -7.72
C HIS A 57 0.00 25.60 -7.47
N PRO A 58 0.01 26.47 -8.51
CA PRO A 58 0.34 27.86 -8.32
C PRO A 58 -0.71 28.54 -7.45
N GLU A 59 -0.27 29.29 -6.46
CA GLU A 59 -1.15 30.02 -5.54
C GLU A 59 -1.53 31.39 -6.11
N SER A 60 -0.81 31.85 -7.13
CA SER A 60 -1.08 33.09 -7.85
C SER A 60 -0.65 33.01 -9.32
N PRO A 61 -1.17 33.89 -10.20
CA PRO A 61 -0.72 33.99 -11.59
C PRO A 61 0.80 34.28 -11.70
N GLU A 62 1.35 35.09 -10.79
CA GLU A 62 2.76 35.42 -10.75
C GLU A 62 3.63 34.18 -10.45
N GLN A 63 3.14 33.27 -9.61
CA GLN A 63 3.79 31.98 -9.36
C GLN A 63 3.65 31.03 -10.56
N ALA A 64 2.51 31.08 -11.27
CA ALA A 64 2.28 30.23 -12.44
C ALA A 64 3.19 30.61 -13.62
N PHE A 65 3.42 31.91 -13.82
CA PHE A 65 4.16 32.48 -14.95
C PHE A 65 5.50 33.09 -14.55
N GLY A 66 5.78 33.18 -13.27
CA GLY A 66 6.95 33.83 -12.71
C GLY A 66 8.11 32.87 -12.46
N THR A 67 9.13 33.43 -11.84
CA THR A 67 10.41 32.77 -11.60
C THR A 67 10.48 31.88 -10.35
N GLN A 68 9.38 31.80 -9.57
CA GLN A 68 9.33 31.05 -8.31
C GLN A 68 8.55 29.74 -8.45
N LEU A 69 8.98 28.87 -9.34
CA LEU A 69 8.33 27.58 -9.59
C LEU A 69 8.42 26.58 -8.41
N GLY A 70 9.36 26.76 -7.50
CA GLY A 70 9.65 25.77 -6.44
C GLY A 70 8.52 25.54 -5.42
N ASN A 71 7.76 26.58 -5.12
CA ASN A 71 6.64 26.49 -4.19
C ASN A 71 5.35 26.00 -4.84
N THR A 72 5.37 25.79 -6.16
CA THR A 72 4.19 25.41 -6.95
C THR A 72 4.09 23.89 -7.17
N ILE A 73 5.11 23.13 -6.83
CA ILE A 73 5.11 21.67 -6.95
C ILE A 73 4.73 21.08 -5.58
N LYS A 74 3.56 20.44 -5.53
CA LYS A 74 3.07 19.79 -4.32
C LYS A 74 3.01 18.28 -4.52
N PRO A 75 3.55 17.51 -3.58
CA PRO A 75 3.39 16.06 -3.59
C PRO A 75 1.97 15.67 -3.16
N LYS A 76 1.43 14.66 -3.81
CA LYS A 76 0.20 14.02 -3.43
C LYS A 76 0.49 12.68 -2.79
N PHE A 77 0.05 12.50 -1.56
CA PHE A 77 0.22 11.28 -0.81
C PHE A 77 -1.10 10.52 -0.64
N LYS A 78 -0.99 9.23 -0.42
CA LYS A 78 -2.08 8.34 0.00
C LYS A 78 -1.63 7.56 1.22
N ASP A 79 -2.46 7.58 2.26
CA ASP A 79 -2.26 6.74 3.43
C ASP A 79 -2.38 5.26 3.04
N ARG A 80 -1.50 4.45 3.59
CA ARG A 80 -1.44 3.00 3.46
C ARG A 80 -1.54 2.38 4.84
N ASP A 81 -2.39 1.37 4.97
CA ASP A 81 -2.58 0.66 6.24
C ASP A 81 -1.30 -0.04 6.66
N PHE A 82 -0.56 -0.62 5.69
CA PHE A 82 0.73 -1.24 5.91
C PHE A 82 1.65 -1.07 4.70
N MET A 83 2.95 -0.92 4.94
CA MET A 83 3.98 -0.94 3.90
C MET A 83 5.32 -1.47 4.41
N ILE A 84 6.07 -2.07 3.50
CA ILE A 84 7.52 -2.21 3.56
C ILE A 84 8.08 -1.20 2.57
N ALA A 85 8.88 -0.26 3.03
CA ALA A 85 9.35 0.83 2.20
C ALA A 85 10.81 1.18 2.48
N LEU A 86 11.46 1.82 1.52
CA LEU A 86 12.74 2.48 1.72
C LEU A 86 12.50 3.94 2.06
N LYS A 87 13.05 4.36 3.18
CA LYS A 87 13.08 5.76 3.60
C LYS A 87 14.17 6.50 2.81
N THR A 88 13.81 7.56 2.14
CA THR A 88 14.73 8.35 1.33
C THR A 88 14.37 9.83 1.39
N ASP A 89 15.35 10.66 1.07
CA ASP A 89 15.16 12.09 0.88
C ASP A 89 15.04 12.37 -0.62
N PHE A 90 14.05 13.14 -0.99
CA PHE A 90 13.84 13.54 -2.37
C PHE A 90 14.14 15.01 -2.55
N ASN A 91 15.13 15.32 -3.41
CA ASN A 91 15.50 16.68 -3.78
C ASN A 91 15.21 16.91 -5.26
N LEU A 92 14.34 17.86 -5.55
CA LEU A 92 14.05 18.29 -6.92
C LEU A 92 14.75 19.60 -7.22
N THR A 93 15.59 19.61 -8.24
CA THR A 93 16.21 20.83 -8.76
C THR A 93 15.74 21.06 -10.20
N LEU A 94 15.03 22.15 -10.43
CA LEU A 94 14.62 22.57 -11.77
C LEU A 94 15.63 23.59 -12.30
N ASN A 95 16.26 23.24 -13.40
CA ASN A 95 17.17 24.14 -14.13
C ASN A 95 16.41 24.77 -15.29
N HIS A 96 16.29 26.08 -15.30
CA HIS A 96 15.68 26.81 -16.40
C HIS A 96 16.75 27.25 -17.39
N HIS A 97 16.65 26.85 -18.67
CA HIS A 97 17.66 27.14 -19.69
C HIS A 97 17.88 28.64 -19.99
N ARG A 98 17.00 29.52 -19.57
CA ARG A 98 17.04 30.96 -19.87
C ARG A 98 17.15 31.88 -18.66
N ALA A 99 17.15 31.35 -17.44
CA ALA A 99 17.34 32.14 -16.23
C ALA A 99 18.09 31.32 -15.17
N PRO A 100 19.01 31.92 -14.41
CA PRO A 100 19.78 31.19 -13.39
C PRO A 100 18.96 30.93 -12.12
N LEU A 101 17.71 30.54 -12.28
CA LEU A 101 16.82 30.23 -11.19
C LEU A 101 16.93 28.73 -10.87
N LYS A 102 17.72 28.45 -9.84
CA LYS A 102 17.69 27.15 -9.18
C LYS A 102 16.51 27.15 -8.20
N THR A 103 15.47 26.45 -8.55
CA THR A 103 14.39 26.18 -7.64
C THR A 103 14.60 24.78 -7.08
N SER A 104 14.90 24.68 -5.79
CA SER A 104 15.04 23.40 -5.11
C SER A 104 13.86 23.19 -4.17
N GLY A 105 13.22 22.06 -4.28
CA GLY A 105 12.26 21.57 -3.30
C GLY A 105 12.81 20.28 -2.68
N SER A 106 12.69 20.13 -1.38
CA SER A 106 12.98 18.87 -0.70
C SER A 106 11.71 18.29 -0.07
N ILE A 107 11.51 17.00 -0.23
CA ILE A 107 10.50 16.25 0.51
C ILE A 107 11.28 15.38 1.50
N PRO A 108 11.35 15.80 2.77
CA PRO A 108 12.00 14.99 3.79
C PRO A 108 11.17 13.74 4.05
N GLU A 109 11.83 12.64 4.30
CA GLU A 109 11.21 11.35 4.65
C GLU A 109 10.20 10.83 3.63
N LEU A 110 10.61 10.78 2.37
CA LEU A 110 9.85 10.09 1.34
C LEU A 110 9.96 8.58 1.53
N PHE A 111 8.82 7.88 1.53
CA PHE A 111 8.76 6.43 1.50
C PHE A 111 8.61 5.93 0.07
N LEU A 112 9.59 5.14 -0.38
CA LEU A 112 9.50 4.37 -1.63
C LEU A 112 8.97 2.98 -1.28
N PRO A 113 7.69 2.70 -1.52
CA PRO A 113 7.10 1.44 -1.12
C PRO A 113 7.59 0.30 -2.00
N LEU A 114 8.09 -0.78 -1.37
CA LEU A 114 8.36 -2.06 -2.00
C LEU A 114 7.12 -2.94 -1.99
N VAL A 115 6.43 -2.95 -0.85
CA VAL A 115 5.17 -3.67 -0.64
C VAL A 115 4.18 -2.73 0.03
N THR A 116 2.93 -2.75 -0.40
CA THR A 116 1.82 -2.11 0.31
C THR A 116 0.68 -3.10 0.49
N ILE A 117 0.05 -3.07 1.67
CA ILE A 117 -1.12 -3.88 1.96
C ILE A 117 -2.22 -2.98 2.50
N GLU A 118 -3.35 -2.98 1.81
CA GLU A 118 -4.59 -2.37 2.30
C GLU A 118 -5.33 -3.41 3.15
N CYS A 119 -5.53 -3.13 4.44
CA CYS A 119 -6.12 -4.05 5.41
C CYS A 119 -7.58 -3.67 5.68
N LYS A 120 -8.52 -4.55 5.39
CA LYS A 120 -9.94 -4.31 5.63
C LYS A 120 -10.59 -5.49 6.32
N GLN A 121 -11.58 -5.23 7.18
CA GLN A 121 -12.40 -6.28 7.74
C GLN A 121 -13.26 -6.93 6.65
N TYR A 122 -13.83 -6.11 5.78
CA TYR A 122 -14.56 -6.52 4.58
C TYR A 122 -14.42 -5.43 3.53
N ILE A 123 -14.76 -5.76 2.29
CA ILE A 123 -14.78 -4.80 1.19
C ILE A 123 -16.11 -4.90 0.45
N ASP A 124 -16.70 -3.78 0.10
CA ASP A 124 -17.82 -3.69 -0.83
C ASP A 124 -17.35 -3.17 -2.19
N LYS A 125 -18.27 -3.08 -3.15
CA LYS A 125 -17.94 -2.66 -4.51
C LYS A 125 -17.27 -1.29 -4.55
N THR A 126 -17.82 -0.31 -3.82
CA THR A 126 -17.24 1.05 -3.78
C THR A 126 -15.84 1.07 -3.19
N MET A 127 -15.64 0.31 -2.09
CA MET A 127 -14.32 0.18 -1.46
C MET A 127 -13.34 -0.53 -2.42
N MET A 128 -13.80 -1.53 -3.17
CA MET A 128 -12.99 -2.23 -4.17
C MET A 128 -12.59 -1.30 -5.31
N ASP A 129 -13.53 -0.55 -5.88
CA ASP A 129 -13.26 0.43 -6.95
C ASP A 129 -12.23 1.49 -6.48
N ASN A 130 -12.34 1.94 -5.22
CA ASN A 130 -11.38 2.85 -4.62
C ASN A 130 -9.98 2.22 -4.47
N ALA A 131 -9.91 0.94 -4.07
CA ALA A 131 -8.64 0.21 -3.95
C ALA A 131 -7.98 0.04 -5.32
N LEU A 132 -8.72 -0.37 -6.34
CA LEU A 132 -8.23 -0.51 -7.72
C LEU A 132 -7.72 0.83 -8.28
N SER A 133 -8.47 1.92 -8.07
CA SER A 133 -8.05 3.26 -8.48
C SER A 133 -6.79 3.72 -7.75
N ALA A 134 -6.66 3.41 -6.46
CA ALA A 134 -5.48 3.74 -5.67
C ALA A 134 -4.25 2.93 -6.12
N ALA A 135 -4.44 1.64 -6.44
CA ALA A 135 -3.39 0.77 -6.96
C ALA A 135 -2.88 1.27 -8.32
N THR A 136 -3.78 1.62 -9.25
CA THR A 136 -3.41 2.17 -10.56
C THR A 136 -2.58 3.44 -10.44
N LYS A 137 -2.96 4.35 -9.52
CA LYS A 137 -2.19 5.57 -9.27
C LYS A 137 -0.83 5.28 -8.62
N LEU A 138 -0.77 4.31 -7.73
CA LEU A 138 0.49 3.89 -7.12
C LEU A 138 1.44 3.34 -8.19
N LYS A 139 0.95 2.42 -9.03
CA LYS A 139 1.75 1.82 -10.11
C LYS A 139 2.24 2.84 -11.15
N ALA A 140 1.46 3.86 -11.42
CA ALA A 140 1.88 4.94 -12.32
C ALA A 140 3.10 5.71 -11.77
N PHE A 141 3.26 5.78 -10.46
CA PHE A 141 4.38 6.46 -9.82
C PHE A 141 5.48 5.50 -9.36
N SER A 142 5.11 4.34 -8.83
CA SER A 142 6.01 3.30 -8.35
C SER A 142 5.62 1.95 -8.95
N PRO A 143 6.00 1.66 -10.19
CA PRO A 143 5.58 0.46 -10.92
C PRO A 143 6.08 -0.83 -10.26
N PHE A 144 7.16 -0.73 -9.49
CA PHE A 144 7.78 -1.87 -8.82
C PHE A 144 7.10 -2.27 -7.49
N THR A 145 6.21 -1.45 -6.96
CA THR A 145 5.54 -1.76 -5.69
C THR A 145 4.62 -2.96 -5.85
N LEU A 146 4.73 -3.95 -4.98
CA LEU A 146 3.72 -4.98 -4.81
C LEU A 146 2.54 -4.39 -4.02
N ASP A 147 1.39 -4.20 -4.66
CA ASP A 147 0.19 -3.66 -4.02
C ASP A 147 -0.86 -4.74 -3.80
N ILE A 148 -1.20 -5.00 -2.55
CA ILE A 148 -2.07 -6.10 -2.13
C ILE A 148 -3.24 -5.55 -1.30
N VAL A 149 -4.41 -6.17 -1.46
CA VAL A 149 -5.55 -6.00 -0.57
C VAL A 149 -5.77 -7.29 0.22
N THR A 150 -5.85 -7.18 1.53
CA THR A 150 -6.25 -8.29 2.42
C THR A 150 -7.55 -7.95 3.13
N ILE A 151 -8.49 -8.87 3.12
CA ILE A 151 -9.77 -8.73 3.83
C ILE A 151 -10.01 -9.93 4.74
N GLU A 152 -10.67 -9.69 5.86
CA GLU A 152 -11.10 -10.81 6.72
C GLU A 152 -12.25 -11.59 6.10
N LEU A 153 -13.31 -10.89 5.73
CA LEU A 153 -14.58 -11.47 5.32
C LEU A 153 -14.96 -11.01 3.91
N ASN A 154 -15.45 -11.94 3.11
CA ASN A 154 -15.90 -11.62 1.76
C ASN A 154 -17.34 -11.07 1.75
N LYS A 155 -17.55 -9.92 1.11
CA LYS A 155 -18.89 -9.36 0.84
C LYS A 155 -19.22 -9.34 -0.65
N LEU A 156 -18.20 -9.46 -1.51
CA LEU A 156 -18.35 -9.38 -2.96
C LEU A 156 -18.82 -10.73 -3.54
N SER A 157 -19.64 -10.70 -4.58
CA SER A 157 -20.03 -11.89 -5.34
C SER A 157 -18.92 -12.33 -6.28
N ASP A 158 -18.21 -11.36 -6.85
CA ASP A 158 -17.11 -11.57 -7.79
C ASP A 158 -16.06 -10.46 -7.59
N VAL A 159 -14.82 -10.76 -7.91
CA VAL A 159 -13.69 -9.83 -7.88
C VAL A 159 -12.88 -10.05 -9.15
N ASN A 160 -12.72 -8.98 -9.91
CA ASN A 160 -11.81 -8.97 -11.04
C ASN A 160 -10.79 -7.86 -10.85
N ILE A 161 -9.53 -8.26 -10.68
CA ILE A 161 -8.38 -7.34 -10.55
C ILE A 161 -7.57 -7.21 -11.84
N ALA A 162 -7.93 -7.95 -12.88
CA ALA A 162 -7.22 -7.94 -14.15
C ALA A 162 -7.24 -6.54 -14.77
N GLY A 163 -6.09 -6.09 -15.25
CA GLY A 163 -5.94 -4.76 -15.84
C GLY A 163 -5.91 -3.60 -14.84
N SER A 164 -5.97 -3.88 -13.53
CA SER A 164 -5.72 -2.88 -12.50
C SER A 164 -4.25 -2.88 -12.08
N GLY A 165 -3.86 -1.89 -11.27
CA GLY A 165 -2.53 -1.88 -10.66
C GLY A 165 -2.40 -2.80 -9.43
N LEU A 166 -3.47 -3.51 -9.05
CA LEU A 166 -3.46 -4.39 -7.88
C LEU A 166 -2.84 -5.75 -8.24
N ASP A 167 -1.84 -6.18 -7.46
CA ASP A 167 -1.13 -7.44 -7.70
C ASP A 167 -1.79 -8.63 -7.00
N GLY A 168 -2.56 -8.40 -5.94
CA GLY A 168 -3.23 -9.47 -5.22
C GLY A 168 -4.42 -9.02 -4.39
N PHE A 169 -5.42 -9.90 -4.31
CA PHE A 169 -6.58 -9.75 -3.44
C PHE A 169 -6.80 -11.05 -2.66
N TYR A 170 -6.70 -10.97 -1.33
CA TYR A 170 -6.69 -12.14 -0.47
C TYR A 170 -7.78 -12.06 0.59
N ILE A 171 -8.53 -13.15 0.75
CA ILE A 171 -9.58 -13.31 1.75
C ILE A 171 -9.05 -14.20 2.85
N LEU A 172 -8.75 -13.61 4.01
CA LEU A 172 -8.07 -14.28 5.11
C LEU A 172 -8.97 -15.30 5.86
N ARG A 173 -10.30 -15.15 5.75
CA ARG A 173 -11.27 -16.14 6.25
C ARG A 173 -12.16 -16.56 5.09
N LYS A 174 -12.23 -17.83 4.79
CA LYS A 174 -13.11 -18.40 3.75
C LYS A 174 -14.59 -18.34 4.15
N GLN A 175 -15.06 -17.16 4.55
CA GLN A 175 -16.40 -16.91 5.05
C GLN A 175 -16.98 -15.64 4.44
N LYS A 176 -18.29 -15.68 4.12
CA LYS A 176 -19.02 -14.50 3.68
C LYS A 176 -19.40 -13.63 4.88
N LEU A 177 -19.38 -12.30 4.68
CA LEU A 177 -19.82 -11.36 5.71
C LEU A 177 -21.28 -11.62 6.16
N SER A 178 -22.17 -12.05 5.25
CA SER A 178 -23.55 -12.40 5.56
C SER A 178 -23.68 -13.60 6.50
N GLU A 179 -22.70 -14.49 6.48
CA GLU A 179 -22.64 -15.67 7.36
C GLU A 179 -22.05 -15.33 8.73
N ALA A 180 -21.15 -14.31 8.74
CA ALA A 180 -20.57 -13.77 9.97
C ALA A 180 -21.55 -12.85 10.72
N ARG A 181 -22.38 -12.12 9.98
CA ARG A 181 -23.48 -11.34 10.52
C ARG A 181 -24.64 -12.27 10.80
N PHE A 182 -24.91 -12.47 12.06
CA PHE A 182 -25.93 -13.34 12.64
C PHE A 182 -27.18 -13.55 11.79
N ARG A 183 -27.47 -14.81 11.55
CA ARG A 183 -28.83 -15.27 11.33
C ARG A 183 -29.61 -15.09 12.63
N ASN A 184 -30.60 -14.17 12.55
CA ASN A 184 -31.75 -14.06 13.43
C ASN A 184 -31.57 -13.62 14.89
N GLY A 185 -31.99 -12.41 15.18
CA GLY A 185 -32.73 -11.98 16.37
C GLY A 185 -32.16 -12.17 17.78
N ASP A 186 -31.27 -13.07 17.92
CA ASP A 186 -30.62 -13.38 19.19
C ASP A 186 -29.32 -12.55 19.28
N GLY A 187 -29.30 -11.46 19.95
CA GLY A 187 -28.24 -10.56 20.34
C GLY A 187 -26.79 -10.85 19.90
N PRO A 188 -25.83 -10.06 20.19
CA PRO A 188 -24.47 -10.25 19.70
C PRO A 188 -23.93 -11.57 20.20
N LYS A 189 -24.15 -12.64 19.44
CA LYS A 189 -23.42 -13.88 19.65
C LYS A 189 -21.95 -13.52 19.48
N ASP A 190 -21.21 -13.92 20.43
CA ASP A 190 -19.84 -13.65 20.69
C ASP A 190 -19.02 -13.65 19.39
N THR A 191 -18.51 -12.50 18.98
CA THR A 191 -17.63 -12.37 17.81
C THR A 191 -16.42 -13.31 17.93
N VAL A 192 -16.07 -13.68 19.16
CA VAL A 192 -15.05 -14.68 19.48
C VAL A 192 -15.44 -16.08 18.98
N ASP A 193 -16.70 -16.47 19.06
CA ASP A 193 -17.15 -17.77 18.57
C ASP A 193 -17.14 -17.86 17.04
N VAL A 194 -17.47 -16.76 16.35
CA VAL A 194 -17.37 -16.70 14.89
C VAL A 194 -15.91 -16.81 14.45
N ALA A 195 -15.01 -16.10 15.13
CA ALA A 195 -13.59 -16.16 14.84
C ALA A 195 -12.96 -17.54 15.15
N ARG A 196 -13.44 -18.24 16.20
CA ARG A 196 -12.98 -19.60 16.53
C ARG A 196 -13.46 -20.64 15.53
N ARG A 197 -14.68 -20.52 15.00
CA ARG A 197 -15.23 -21.45 14.01
C ARG A 197 -14.61 -21.31 12.63
N ASN A 198 -14.20 -20.07 12.30
CA ASN A 198 -13.56 -19.75 11.03
C ASN A 198 -12.26 -18.99 11.30
N PRO A 199 -11.20 -19.70 11.68
CA PRO A 199 -9.90 -19.06 11.91
C PRO A 199 -9.36 -18.44 10.61
N LEU A 200 -8.34 -17.61 10.74
CA LEU A 200 -7.59 -17.14 9.58
C LEU A 200 -7.02 -18.34 8.82
N ASP A 201 -7.12 -18.31 7.51
CA ASP A 201 -6.64 -19.37 6.65
C ASP A 201 -5.12 -19.26 6.49
N ASN A 202 -4.40 -20.22 7.09
CA ASN A 202 -2.94 -20.24 7.05
C ASN A 202 -2.37 -20.38 5.64
N GLU A 203 -3.07 -21.06 4.73
CA GLU A 203 -2.64 -21.19 3.33
C GLU A 203 -2.71 -19.84 2.62
N VAL A 204 -3.75 -19.04 2.89
CA VAL A 204 -3.87 -17.70 2.32
C VAL A 204 -2.82 -16.77 2.90
N ILE A 205 -2.58 -16.83 4.22
CA ILE A 205 -1.50 -16.06 4.86
C ILE A 205 -0.14 -16.40 4.25
N LEU A 206 0.12 -17.71 4.07
CA LEU A 206 1.37 -18.17 3.45
C LEU A 206 1.52 -17.64 2.02
N LYS A 207 0.45 -17.62 1.22
CA LYS A 207 0.47 -17.06 -0.14
C LYS A 207 0.82 -15.56 -0.14
N VAL A 208 0.29 -14.78 0.80
CA VAL A 208 0.67 -13.36 0.93
C VAL A 208 2.13 -13.23 1.34
N TYR A 209 2.59 -14.04 2.29
CA TYR A 209 3.98 -14.06 2.73
C TYR A 209 4.94 -14.41 1.59
N GLU A 210 4.62 -15.45 0.81
CA GLU A 210 5.39 -15.87 -0.36
C GLU A 210 5.38 -14.80 -1.47
N ALA A 211 4.24 -14.15 -1.69
CA ALA A 211 4.15 -13.03 -2.63
C ALA A 211 5.10 -11.89 -2.23
N MET A 212 5.10 -11.50 -0.96
CA MET A 212 6.05 -10.50 -0.44
C MET A 212 7.50 -10.96 -0.59
N LYS A 213 7.80 -12.20 -0.20
CA LYS A 213 9.14 -12.79 -0.28
C LYS A 213 9.65 -12.79 -1.72
N ASN A 214 8.89 -13.40 -2.62
CA ASN A 214 9.26 -13.52 -4.03
C ASN A 214 9.43 -12.14 -4.68
N HIS A 215 8.60 -11.17 -4.31
CA HIS A 215 8.70 -9.81 -4.81
C HIS A 215 9.98 -9.12 -4.35
N ILE A 216 10.33 -9.25 -3.07
CA ILE A 216 11.54 -8.63 -2.51
C ILE A 216 12.81 -9.33 -3.01
N GLU A 217 12.78 -10.65 -3.16
CA GLU A 217 13.90 -11.43 -3.69
C GLU A 217 14.04 -11.30 -5.23
N SER A 218 12.92 -11.04 -5.93
CA SER A 218 13.00 -10.80 -7.37
C SER A 218 13.68 -9.46 -7.60
N ASN A 219 14.79 -9.41 -8.29
CA ASN A 219 15.50 -8.18 -8.64
C ASN A 219 14.72 -7.29 -9.64
N ARG A 220 13.38 -7.39 -9.69
CA ARG A 220 12.51 -6.62 -10.60
C ARG A 220 12.57 -5.11 -10.41
N TRP A 221 13.08 -4.66 -9.27
CA TRP A 221 13.34 -3.24 -8.98
C TRP A 221 14.79 -2.83 -9.29
N HIS A 222 15.64 -3.76 -9.74
CA HIS A 222 16.93 -3.49 -10.35
C HIS A 222 16.72 -3.34 -11.86
N CYS A 223 16.86 -2.13 -12.36
CA CYS A 223 17.10 -1.92 -13.77
C CYS A 223 18.60 -2.24 -13.97
N ASP A 224 18.89 -3.45 -14.38
CA ASP A 224 20.23 -3.81 -14.80
C ASP A 224 20.45 -3.26 -16.21
N GLU A 225 21.12 -2.10 -16.27
CA GLU A 225 21.44 -1.46 -17.56
C GLU A 225 22.30 -2.38 -18.44
N GLU A 226 23.19 -3.19 -17.85
CA GLU A 226 24.00 -4.16 -18.58
C GLU A 226 23.12 -5.24 -19.21
N ALA A 227 22.19 -5.81 -18.47
CA ALA A 227 21.25 -6.81 -18.99
C ALA A 227 20.35 -6.23 -20.10
N PHE A 228 19.97 -4.95 -20.01
CA PHE A 228 19.22 -4.26 -21.07
C PHE A 228 20.03 -4.16 -22.36
N PHE A 229 21.31 -3.78 -22.27
CA PHE A 229 22.18 -3.65 -23.44
C PHE A 229 22.57 -5.02 -24.02
N GLU A 230 22.75 -6.04 -23.17
CA GLU A 230 23.07 -7.38 -23.63
C GLU A 230 21.87 -8.09 -24.28
N GLN A 231 20.68 -7.93 -23.75
CA GLN A 231 19.48 -8.59 -24.26
C GLN A 231 18.78 -7.79 -25.37
N GLY A 232 19.03 -6.49 -25.46
CA GLY A 232 18.41 -5.61 -26.44
C GLY A 232 16.92 -5.32 -26.22
N PHE A 233 16.34 -5.80 -25.10
CA PHE A 233 14.94 -5.54 -24.74
C PHE A 233 14.70 -5.69 -23.23
N VAL A 234 13.65 -5.02 -22.73
CA VAL A 234 13.12 -5.20 -21.38
C VAL A 234 11.75 -5.83 -21.48
N THR A 235 11.54 -6.94 -20.80
CA THR A 235 10.21 -7.52 -20.62
C THR A 235 9.80 -7.36 -19.16
N ASN A 236 8.57 -6.90 -18.91
CA ASN A 236 7.94 -7.11 -17.61
C ASN A 236 7.66 -8.60 -17.54
N GLY A 237 8.60 -9.36 -16.96
CA GLY A 237 8.57 -10.82 -16.95
C GLY A 237 7.17 -11.40 -16.80
N LEU A 238 6.74 -12.12 -17.79
CA LEU A 238 5.57 -13.00 -17.79
C LEU A 238 5.88 -14.23 -16.94
#